data_dba042fe7df521adb23a83a562c503cf
#
_entry.id   dba042fe7df521adb23a83a562c503cf
#
_cell.length_a   1.000
_cell.length_b   1.000
_cell.length_c   1.000
_cell.angle_alpha   90.00
_cell.angle_beta   90.00
_cell.angle_gamma   90.00
#
_symmetry.space_group_name_H-M   'P 1'
#
loop_
_entity.id
_entity.type
_entity.pdbx_description
1 polymer ?
#
loop_
_entity_poly.entity_id
_entity_poly.type
_entity_poly.pdbx_seq_one_letter_code
_entity_poly.pdbx_strand_id
1 'polypeptide(L)'
;MISQAIEDYLKTIYKLQHGGTKNERVTTSVIADRMGVAAASATNMIKKLAEMHLLVHTPYQGVGLTDAGKKIALETIRHHRLIELYLAQALGYPWDQIDAEADRLEHAISEEFEDRIDKALGYPTIGAHGEPIPTKQGKIEDLDYPRLSDLETGQPAIIRRVSDRNPEMLRYMDQMGLQLGTRVEVREKAPFSGPLQLKIDADKEEALGLEVAYNIFVDLAP
;
A
#
# COMPACT_ATOMS: atom_id res chain seq x y z
N MET A 1 -0.79 13.21 -23.82
CA MET A 1 0.03 12.54 -22.80
C MET A 1 -0.48 13.02 -21.44
N ILE A 2 -0.83 12.12 -20.57
CA ILE A 2 -1.24 12.42 -19.19
C ILE A 2 0.01 12.86 -18.44
N SER A 3 -0.08 13.86 -17.56
CA SER A 3 1.09 14.31 -16.80
C SER A 3 1.24 13.48 -15.52
N GLN A 4 2.46 13.32 -15.06
CA GLN A 4 2.82 12.67 -13.80
C GLN A 4 1.93 13.12 -12.63
N ALA A 5 1.73 14.43 -12.46
CA ALA A 5 0.86 14.95 -11.40
C ALA A 5 -0.60 14.45 -11.50
N ILE A 6 -1.12 14.16 -12.69
CA ILE A 6 -2.45 13.58 -12.86
C ILE A 6 -2.45 12.13 -12.39
N GLU A 7 -1.45 11.36 -12.76
CA GLU A 7 -1.28 9.96 -12.35
C GLU A 7 -1.16 9.84 -10.83
N ASP A 8 -0.33 10.70 -10.20
CA ASP A 8 -0.17 10.76 -8.74
C ASP A 8 -1.48 11.04 -8.01
N TYR A 9 -2.27 12.00 -8.50
CA TYR A 9 -3.57 12.29 -7.91
C TYR A 9 -4.54 11.12 -8.05
N LEU A 10 -4.61 10.48 -9.21
CA LEU A 10 -5.50 9.34 -9.44
C LEU A 10 -5.08 8.13 -8.60
N LYS A 11 -3.78 7.82 -8.53
CA LYS A 11 -3.17 6.81 -7.64
C LYS A 11 -3.53 7.07 -6.19
N THR A 12 -3.34 8.31 -5.72
CA THR A 12 -3.64 8.71 -4.35
C THR A 12 -5.13 8.58 -4.02
N ILE A 13 -6.02 9.07 -4.89
CA ILE A 13 -7.47 8.96 -4.71
C ILE A 13 -7.88 7.47 -4.66
N TYR A 14 -7.33 6.63 -5.55
CA TYR A 14 -7.59 5.19 -5.52
C TYR A 14 -7.16 4.54 -4.19
N LYS A 15 -5.92 4.80 -3.76
CA LYS A 15 -5.39 4.30 -2.47
C LYS A 15 -6.25 4.77 -1.28
N LEU A 16 -6.77 6.00 -1.29
CA LEU A 16 -7.67 6.53 -0.25
C LEU A 16 -9.04 5.84 -0.25
N GLN A 17 -9.60 5.53 -1.42
CA GLN A 17 -10.91 4.86 -1.54
C GLN A 17 -10.89 3.40 -1.07
N HIS A 18 -9.73 2.72 -1.19
CA HIS A 18 -9.60 1.27 -0.93
C HIS A 18 -8.72 0.95 0.29
N GLY A 19 -8.06 1.93 0.87
CA GLY A 19 -7.10 1.73 1.99
C GLY A 19 -7.57 2.29 3.34
N GLY A 20 -8.75 2.91 3.43
CA GLY A 20 -9.33 3.46 4.64
C GLY A 20 -10.44 2.56 5.23
N THR A 21 -11.05 3.01 6.32
CA THR A 21 -12.29 2.40 6.82
C THR A 21 -13.38 2.54 5.75
N LYS A 22 -14.14 1.48 5.49
CA LYS A 22 -15.16 1.33 4.39
C LYS A 22 -16.17 2.50 4.25
N ASN A 23 -16.10 3.55 5.06
CA ASN A 23 -17.03 4.69 5.06
C ASN A 23 -16.35 6.07 5.06
N GLU A 24 -15.03 6.17 4.96
CA GLU A 24 -14.38 7.47 4.91
C GLU A 24 -14.52 8.09 3.52
N ARG A 25 -15.11 9.29 3.50
CA ARG A 25 -15.26 10.07 2.27
C ARG A 25 -13.91 10.64 1.87
N VAL A 26 -13.50 10.40 0.63
CA VAL A 26 -12.30 11.03 0.07
C VAL A 26 -12.63 12.50 -0.24
N THR A 27 -12.28 13.40 0.70
CA THR A 27 -12.49 14.85 0.57
C THR A 27 -11.28 15.53 -0.06
N THR A 28 -11.47 16.75 -0.57
CA THR A 28 -10.36 17.56 -1.10
C THR A 28 -9.27 17.83 -0.06
N SER A 29 -9.63 18.01 1.21
CA SER A 29 -8.66 18.20 2.30
C SER A 29 -7.83 16.96 2.55
N VAL A 30 -8.45 15.78 2.62
CA VAL A 30 -7.73 14.49 2.78
C VAL A 30 -6.76 14.26 1.61
N ILE A 31 -7.17 14.60 0.38
CA ILE A 31 -6.29 14.53 -0.80
C ILE A 31 -5.14 15.52 -0.66
N ALA A 32 -5.41 16.78 -0.28
CA ALA A 32 -4.38 17.81 -0.11
C ALA A 32 -3.33 17.39 0.94
N ASP A 33 -3.79 16.91 2.09
CA ASP A 33 -2.93 16.41 3.18
C ASP A 33 -2.09 15.23 2.72
N ARG A 34 -2.70 14.26 2.02
CA ARG A 34 -1.98 13.07 1.52
C ARG A 34 -0.94 13.39 0.45
N MET A 35 -1.22 14.39 -0.39
CA MET A 35 -0.32 14.86 -1.46
C MET A 35 0.73 15.87 -0.94
N GLY A 36 0.62 16.35 0.30
CA GLY A 36 1.50 17.39 0.84
C GLY A 36 1.39 18.73 0.12
N VAL A 37 0.21 19.09 -0.39
CA VAL A 37 -0.03 20.32 -1.17
C VAL A 37 -1.05 21.25 -0.51
N ALA A 38 -1.05 22.52 -0.91
CA ALA A 38 -2.06 23.46 -0.45
C ALA A 38 -3.47 23.06 -0.92
N ALA A 39 -4.48 23.26 -0.08
CA ALA A 39 -5.87 22.91 -0.38
C ALA A 39 -6.40 23.58 -1.67
N ALA A 40 -5.94 24.80 -1.99
CA ALA A 40 -6.28 25.49 -3.24
C ALA A 40 -5.71 24.75 -4.47
N SER A 41 -4.47 24.23 -4.38
CA SER A 41 -3.83 23.46 -5.45
C SER A 41 -4.58 22.14 -5.69
N ALA A 42 -4.92 21.41 -4.60
CA ALA A 42 -5.72 20.19 -4.68
C ALA A 42 -7.09 20.46 -5.31
N THR A 43 -7.78 21.53 -4.88
CA THR A 43 -9.08 21.92 -5.44
C THR A 43 -9.00 22.19 -6.96
N ASN A 44 -7.97 22.90 -7.40
CA ASN A 44 -7.79 23.19 -8.83
C ASN A 44 -7.51 21.91 -9.63
N MET A 45 -6.68 21.00 -9.10
CA MET A 45 -6.42 19.73 -9.76
C MET A 45 -7.68 18.85 -9.81
N ILE A 46 -8.47 18.78 -8.75
CA ILE A 46 -9.75 18.04 -8.73
C ILE A 46 -10.71 18.57 -9.79
N LYS A 47 -10.83 19.92 -9.93
CA LYS A 47 -11.64 20.52 -11.01
C LYS A 47 -11.15 20.09 -12.38
N LYS A 48 -9.83 20.18 -12.62
CA LYS A 48 -9.22 19.77 -13.89
C LYS A 48 -9.47 18.29 -14.19
N LEU A 49 -9.34 17.41 -13.20
CA LEU A 49 -9.60 15.98 -13.37
C LEU A 49 -11.08 15.69 -13.65
N ALA A 50 -12.00 16.48 -13.04
CA ALA A 50 -13.43 16.38 -13.34
C ALA A 50 -13.76 16.85 -14.77
N GLU A 51 -13.15 17.93 -15.25
CA GLU A 51 -13.28 18.40 -16.63
C GLU A 51 -12.74 17.38 -17.63
N MET A 52 -11.71 16.63 -17.27
CA MET A 52 -11.16 15.52 -18.05
C MET A 52 -11.97 14.21 -17.93
N HIS A 53 -13.07 14.20 -17.18
CA HIS A 53 -13.91 13.03 -16.92
C HIS A 53 -13.16 11.85 -16.24
N LEU A 54 -12.10 12.14 -15.48
CA LEU A 54 -11.32 11.13 -14.75
C LEU A 54 -11.83 10.91 -13.32
N LEU A 55 -12.59 11.88 -12.78
CA LEU A 55 -13.25 11.76 -11.50
C LEU A 55 -14.62 12.46 -11.49
N VAL A 56 -15.42 12.15 -10.49
CA VAL A 56 -16.66 12.85 -10.16
C VAL A 56 -16.48 13.51 -8.79
N HIS A 57 -16.74 14.82 -8.73
CA HIS A 57 -16.78 15.55 -7.48
C HIS A 57 -18.23 15.87 -7.14
N THR A 58 -18.75 15.28 -6.08
CA THR A 58 -20.11 15.51 -5.61
C THR A 58 -20.04 16.35 -4.32
N PRO A 59 -20.65 17.56 -4.31
CA PRO A 59 -20.70 18.38 -3.10
C PRO A 59 -21.17 17.57 -1.89
N TYR A 60 -20.47 17.71 -0.77
CA TYR A 60 -20.72 17.02 0.50
C TYR A 60 -20.56 15.49 0.49
N GLN A 61 -20.39 14.84 -0.67
CA GLN A 61 -20.14 13.40 -0.78
C GLN A 61 -18.67 13.04 -1.04
N GLY A 62 -17.87 14.00 -1.51
CA GLY A 62 -16.45 13.82 -1.77
C GLY A 62 -16.12 13.57 -3.24
N VAL A 63 -14.98 12.93 -3.47
CA VAL A 63 -14.40 12.66 -4.79
C VAL A 63 -14.43 11.17 -5.06
N GLY A 64 -14.87 10.78 -6.27
CA GLY A 64 -14.86 9.39 -6.75
C GLY A 64 -14.19 9.29 -8.12
N LEU A 65 -13.43 8.23 -8.37
CA LEU A 65 -12.86 7.96 -9.69
C LEU A 65 -13.93 7.45 -10.66
N THR A 66 -13.85 7.88 -11.92
CA THR A 66 -14.55 7.23 -13.03
C THR A 66 -13.81 5.95 -13.43
N ASP A 67 -14.41 5.12 -14.30
CA ASP A 67 -13.71 3.94 -14.84
C ASP A 67 -12.42 4.31 -15.59
N ALA A 68 -12.42 5.44 -16.30
CA ALA A 68 -11.22 5.96 -16.96
C ALA A 68 -10.14 6.37 -15.97
N GLY A 69 -10.51 7.11 -14.91
CA GLY A 69 -9.59 7.49 -13.84
C GLY A 69 -9.07 6.29 -13.06
N LYS A 70 -9.95 5.32 -12.78
CA LYS A 70 -9.57 4.07 -12.12
C LYS A 70 -8.57 3.25 -12.94
N LYS A 71 -8.75 3.18 -14.26
CA LYS A 71 -7.83 2.46 -15.14
C LYS A 71 -6.42 3.05 -15.06
N ILE A 72 -6.29 4.39 -15.18
CA ILE A 72 -5.00 5.08 -15.07
C ILE A 72 -4.37 4.85 -13.70
N ALA A 73 -5.14 5.00 -12.62
CA ALA A 73 -4.65 4.77 -11.26
C ALA A 73 -4.10 3.35 -11.06
N LEU A 74 -4.81 2.33 -11.59
CA LEU A 74 -4.38 0.94 -11.47
C LEU A 74 -3.16 0.62 -12.34
N GLU A 75 -3.01 1.25 -13.50
CA GLU A 75 -1.82 1.15 -14.34
C GLU A 75 -0.60 1.72 -13.60
N THR A 76 -0.70 2.93 -13.05
CA THR A 76 0.37 3.54 -12.25
C THR A 76 0.72 2.68 -11.02
N ILE A 77 -0.29 2.16 -10.29
CA ILE A 77 -0.09 1.26 -9.15
C ILE A 77 0.61 -0.04 -9.59
N ARG A 78 0.29 -0.57 -10.77
CA ARG A 78 0.94 -1.77 -11.30
C ARG A 78 2.42 -1.49 -11.60
N HIS A 79 2.73 -0.39 -12.31
CA HIS A 79 4.11 0.03 -12.56
C HIS A 79 4.90 0.14 -11.26
N HIS A 80 4.35 0.86 -10.28
CA HIS A 80 4.96 1.05 -8.97
C HIS A 80 5.33 -0.29 -8.31
N ARG A 81 4.36 -1.20 -8.14
CA ARG A 81 4.57 -2.48 -7.45
C ARG A 81 5.50 -3.43 -8.16
N LEU A 82 5.50 -3.43 -9.51
CA LEU A 82 6.46 -4.19 -10.30
C LEU A 82 7.89 -3.65 -10.15
N ILE A 83 8.04 -2.31 -10.15
CA ILE A 83 9.35 -1.67 -9.95
C ILE A 83 9.86 -1.94 -8.54
N GLU A 84 9.04 -1.76 -7.49
CA GLU A 84 9.43 -2.09 -6.11
C GLU A 84 9.96 -3.52 -6.00
N LEU A 85 9.22 -4.47 -6.55
CA LEU A 85 9.60 -5.88 -6.49
C LEU A 85 10.90 -6.15 -7.27
N TYR A 86 11.08 -5.51 -8.42
CA TYR A 86 12.31 -5.61 -9.22
C TYR A 86 13.51 -4.97 -8.49
N LEU A 87 13.34 -3.81 -7.88
CA LEU A 87 14.36 -3.16 -7.08
C LEU A 87 14.82 -4.05 -5.91
N ALA A 88 13.86 -4.66 -5.21
CA ALA A 88 14.15 -5.54 -4.10
C ALA A 88 14.84 -6.85 -4.55
N GLN A 89 14.26 -7.57 -5.50
CA GLN A 89 14.69 -8.93 -5.85
C GLN A 89 15.88 -8.96 -6.82
N ALA A 90 15.93 -8.07 -7.79
CA ALA A 90 16.97 -8.07 -8.82
C ALA A 90 18.14 -7.14 -8.49
N LEU A 91 17.90 -6.03 -7.82
CA LEU A 91 18.92 -5.01 -7.53
C LEU A 91 19.34 -4.96 -6.06
N GLY A 92 18.64 -5.67 -5.17
CA GLY A 92 18.99 -5.77 -3.75
C GLY A 92 18.77 -4.47 -2.96
N TYR A 93 17.85 -3.62 -3.39
CA TYR A 93 17.48 -2.43 -2.62
C TYR A 93 16.90 -2.81 -1.27
N PRO A 94 17.25 -2.07 -0.20
CA PRO A 94 16.62 -2.25 1.11
C PRO A 94 15.11 -2.00 1.04
N TRP A 95 14.37 -2.75 1.82
CA TRP A 95 12.90 -2.76 1.85
C TRP A 95 12.25 -1.39 2.09
N ASP A 96 12.91 -0.55 2.87
CA ASP A 96 12.50 0.81 3.22
C ASP A 96 12.85 1.88 2.16
N GLN A 97 13.57 1.52 1.09
CA GLN A 97 14.02 2.46 0.06
C GLN A 97 13.34 2.25 -1.30
N ILE A 98 12.67 1.12 -1.51
CA ILE A 98 12.08 0.76 -2.81
C ILE A 98 10.91 1.67 -3.20
N ASP A 99 10.06 2.08 -2.25
CA ASP A 99 8.88 2.94 -2.50
C ASP A 99 9.29 4.29 -3.12
N ALA A 100 10.25 4.98 -2.49
CA ALA A 100 10.72 6.28 -2.97
C ALA A 100 11.42 6.22 -4.34
N GLU A 101 12.05 5.12 -4.69
CA GLU A 101 12.66 4.93 -6.01
C GLU A 101 11.60 4.55 -7.04
N ALA A 102 10.63 3.71 -6.68
CA ALA A 102 9.52 3.34 -7.54
C ALA A 102 8.65 4.54 -7.92
N ASP A 103 8.35 5.44 -6.97
CA ASP A 103 7.61 6.70 -7.23
C ASP A 103 8.30 7.58 -8.30
N ARG A 104 9.64 7.56 -8.38
CA ARG A 104 10.37 8.32 -9.41
C ARG A 104 10.35 7.67 -10.79
N LEU A 105 10.24 6.35 -10.83
CA LEU A 105 10.38 5.57 -12.06
C LEU A 105 9.05 5.21 -12.72
N GLU A 106 7.98 5.08 -11.96
CA GLU A 106 6.68 4.55 -12.41
C GLU A 106 6.04 5.30 -13.57
N HIS A 107 6.37 6.59 -13.72
CA HIS A 107 5.86 7.46 -14.80
C HIS A 107 6.73 7.44 -16.07
N ALA A 108 7.92 6.84 -16.00
CA ALA A 108 8.90 6.89 -17.09
C ALA A 108 9.06 5.55 -17.82
N ILE A 109 8.52 4.47 -17.30
CA ILE A 109 8.65 3.16 -17.93
C ILE A 109 7.72 3.03 -19.14
N SER A 110 8.18 2.31 -20.16
CA SER A 110 7.37 1.93 -21.31
C SER A 110 6.65 0.60 -21.04
N GLU A 111 5.57 0.34 -21.80
CA GLU A 111 4.87 -0.95 -21.75
C GLU A 111 5.82 -2.14 -22.03
N GLU A 112 6.77 -1.99 -22.97
CA GLU A 112 7.77 -3.03 -23.23
C GLU A 112 8.66 -3.28 -22.03
N PHE A 113 9.07 -2.23 -21.31
CA PHE A 113 9.88 -2.38 -20.11
C PHE A 113 9.08 -3.03 -18.96
N GLU A 114 7.82 -2.63 -18.78
CA GLU A 114 6.88 -3.29 -17.85
C GLU A 114 6.77 -4.79 -18.12
N ASP A 115 6.54 -5.18 -19.38
CA ASP A 115 6.44 -6.60 -19.80
C ASP A 115 7.71 -7.38 -19.50
N ARG A 116 8.88 -6.76 -19.67
CA ARG A 116 10.17 -7.38 -19.37
C ARG A 116 10.39 -7.58 -17.87
N ILE A 117 10.02 -6.58 -17.05
CA ILE A 117 10.08 -6.70 -15.59
C ILE A 117 9.10 -7.79 -15.13
N ASP A 118 7.85 -7.73 -15.54
CA ASP A 118 6.81 -8.70 -15.16
C ASP A 118 7.25 -10.14 -15.47
N LYS A 119 7.80 -10.36 -16.67
CA LYS A 119 8.36 -11.66 -17.08
C LYS A 119 9.60 -12.05 -16.26
N ALA A 120 10.51 -11.11 -16.00
CA ALA A 120 11.74 -11.38 -15.25
C ALA A 120 11.42 -11.79 -13.80
N LEU A 121 10.36 -11.25 -13.23
CA LEU A 121 9.86 -11.56 -11.90
C LEU A 121 8.95 -12.82 -11.87
N GLY A 122 8.68 -13.45 -13.02
CA GLY A 122 7.85 -14.66 -13.09
C GLY A 122 6.35 -14.38 -12.99
N TYR A 123 5.89 -13.22 -13.44
CA TYR A 123 4.48 -12.78 -13.43
C TYR A 123 3.89 -12.73 -12.00
N PRO A 124 4.45 -11.91 -11.12
CA PRO A 124 4.01 -11.83 -9.73
C PRO A 124 2.60 -11.26 -9.61
N THR A 125 1.85 -11.74 -8.64
CA THR A 125 0.52 -11.21 -8.29
C THR A 125 0.55 -10.38 -7.01
N ILE A 126 1.65 -10.44 -6.24
CA ILE A 126 1.85 -9.78 -4.96
C ILE A 126 3.14 -8.93 -5.03
N GLY A 127 3.07 -7.71 -4.56
CA GLY A 127 4.18 -6.77 -4.48
C GLY A 127 5.12 -7.01 -3.29
N ALA A 128 6.14 -6.18 -3.19
CA ALA A 128 7.20 -6.32 -2.19
C ALA A 128 6.72 -6.16 -0.74
N HIS A 129 5.66 -5.39 -0.51
CA HIS A 129 5.05 -5.18 0.81
C HIS A 129 3.77 -6.00 1.03
N GLY A 130 3.44 -6.91 0.10
CA GLY A 130 2.30 -7.82 0.21
C GLY A 130 0.99 -7.31 -0.39
N GLU A 131 1.00 -6.17 -1.08
CA GLU A 131 -0.17 -5.71 -1.81
C GLU A 131 -0.37 -6.45 -3.12
N PRO A 132 -1.63 -6.66 -3.56
CA PRO A 132 -1.91 -7.31 -4.83
C PRO A 132 -1.48 -6.41 -6.01
N ILE A 133 -0.78 -6.97 -7.01
CA ILE A 133 -0.39 -6.27 -8.23
C ILE A 133 -1.60 -6.26 -9.20
N PRO A 134 -2.08 -5.08 -9.65
CA PRO A 134 -3.14 -5.02 -10.64
C PRO A 134 -2.73 -5.73 -11.94
N THR A 135 -3.66 -6.40 -12.60
CA THR A 135 -3.42 -6.95 -13.94
C THR A 135 -3.34 -5.82 -14.98
N LYS A 136 -2.80 -6.08 -16.16
CA LYS A 136 -2.82 -5.13 -17.31
C LYS A 136 -4.24 -4.69 -17.71
N GLN A 137 -5.25 -5.49 -17.40
CA GLN A 137 -6.65 -5.15 -17.66
C GLN A 137 -7.28 -4.32 -16.54
N GLY A 138 -6.49 -3.89 -15.55
CA GLY A 138 -6.97 -3.11 -14.41
C GLY A 138 -7.84 -3.89 -13.43
N LYS A 139 -7.65 -5.22 -13.33
CA LYS A 139 -8.26 -6.03 -12.27
C LYS A 139 -7.29 -6.13 -11.10
N ILE A 140 -7.79 -6.02 -9.89
CA ILE A 140 -7.02 -6.18 -8.66
C ILE A 140 -7.79 -7.09 -7.70
N GLU A 141 -7.09 -7.98 -7.02
CA GLU A 141 -7.69 -8.81 -5.97
C GLU A 141 -7.97 -7.96 -4.73
N ASP A 142 -9.08 -8.23 -4.07
CA ASP A 142 -9.39 -7.66 -2.76
C ASP A 142 -8.95 -8.66 -1.69
N LEU A 143 -7.80 -8.39 -1.08
CA LEU A 143 -7.22 -9.22 -0.02
C LEU A 143 -7.56 -8.59 1.33
N ASP A 144 -8.56 -9.13 1.99
CA ASP A 144 -9.03 -8.65 3.31
C ASP A 144 -8.33 -9.45 4.43
N TYR A 145 -7.15 -8.96 4.83
CA TYR A 145 -6.40 -9.53 5.94
C TYR A 145 -6.66 -8.75 7.23
N PRO A 146 -6.95 -9.42 8.38
CA PRO A 146 -7.00 -8.78 9.68
C PRO A 146 -5.64 -8.18 10.05
N ARG A 147 -5.66 -7.20 10.93
CA ARG A 147 -4.43 -6.62 11.48
C ARG A 147 -3.86 -7.50 12.57
N LEU A 148 -2.55 -7.50 12.72
CA LEU A 148 -1.89 -8.20 13.83
C LEU A 148 -2.39 -7.69 15.19
N SER A 149 -2.73 -6.39 15.30
CA SER A 149 -3.32 -5.80 16.51
C SER A 149 -4.66 -6.42 16.91
N ASP A 150 -5.41 -6.97 15.95
CA ASP A 150 -6.76 -7.48 16.15
C ASP A 150 -6.78 -8.96 16.55
N LEU A 151 -5.67 -9.68 16.38
CA LEU A 151 -5.57 -11.09 16.75
C LEU A 151 -5.82 -11.32 18.24
N GLU A 152 -6.48 -12.42 18.56
CA GLU A 152 -6.60 -12.88 19.95
C GLU A 152 -5.31 -13.56 20.43
N THR A 153 -5.13 -13.58 21.75
CA THR A 153 -4.00 -14.28 22.39
C THR A 153 -4.02 -15.77 22.05
N GLY A 154 -2.87 -16.31 21.67
CA GLY A 154 -2.70 -17.71 21.29
C GLY A 154 -3.06 -18.03 19.83
N GLN A 155 -3.46 -17.04 19.03
CA GLN A 155 -3.73 -17.23 17.61
C GLN A 155 -2.44 -17.16 16.78
N PRO A 156 -2.01 -18.26 16.13
CA PRO A 156 -0.89 -18.21 15.18
C PRO A 156 -1.36 -17.60 13.85
N ALA A 157 -0.48 -16.81 13.25
CA ALA A 157 -0.74 -16.18 11.96
C ALA A 157 0.55 -16.04 11.14
N ILE A 158 0.40 -15.74 9.86
CA ILE A 158 1.50 -15.47 8.93
C ILE A 158 1.37 -14.05 8.43
N ILE A 159 2.45 -13.27 8.47
CA ILE A 159 2.47 -11.91 7.92
C ILE A 159 2.30 -12.00 6.39
N ARG A 160 1.26 -11.34 5.88
CA ARG A 160 0.93 -11.31 4.44
C ARG A 160 1.14 -9.95 3.82
N ARG A 161 0.99 -8.88 4.60
CA ARG A 161 1.15 -7.52 4.10
C ARG A 161 1.60 -6.59 5.23
N VAL A 162 2.37 -5.57 4.89
CA VAL A 162 2.72 -4.46 5.78
C VAL A 162 2.39 -3.13 5.11
N SER A 163 2.23 -2.08 5.90
CA SER A 163 2.06 -0.72 5.38
C SER A 163 3.42 -0.15 4.93
N ASP A 164 3.48 0.34 3.70
CA ASP A 164 4.64 1.01 3.07
C ASP A 164 4.80 2.49 3.48
N ARG A 165 3.87 3.04 4.29
CA ARG A 165 3.73 4.47 4.53
C ARG A 165 4.86 5.12 5.33
N ASN A 166 5.61 4.35 6.08
CA ASN A 166 6.65 4.86 6.98
C ASN A 166 7.93 4.03 6.84
N PRO A 167 8.98 4.57 6.16
CA PRO A 167 10.25 3.87 5.99
C PRO A 167 10.96 3.52 7.30
N GLU A 168 10.81 4.34 8.35
CA GLU A 168 11.40 4.04 9.66
C GLU A 168 10.72 2.84 10.31
N MET A 169 9.40 2.73 10.14
CA MET A 169 8.64 1.58 10.61
C MET A 169 9.01 0.31 9.85
N LEU A 170 9.22 0.37 8.53
CA LEU A 170 9.71 -0.76 7.73
C LEU A 170 11.09 -1.22 8.21
N ARG A 171 12.04 -0.30 8.44
CA ARG A 171 13.36 -0.64 9.02
C ARG A 171 13.23 -1.32 10.38
N TYR A 172 12.35 -0.80 11.23
CA TYR A 172 12.11 -1.39 12.53
C TYR A 172 11.53 -2.81 12.42
N MET A 173 10.54 -3.01 11.55
CA MET A 173 9.97 -4.34 11.27
C MET A 173 11.05 -5.32 10.76
N ASP A 174 11.91 -4.87 9.85
CA ASP A 174 13.01 -5.67 9.30
C ASP A 174 14.00 -6.11 10.39
N GLN A 175 14.41 -5.19 11.27
CA GLN A 175 15.30 -5.49 12.42
C GLN A 175 14.65 -6.49 13.39
N MET A 176 13.34 -6.44 13.54
CA MET A 176 12.58 -7.38 14.36
C MET A 176 12.38 -8.74 13.70
N GLY A 177 12.65 -8.87 12.39
CA GLY A 177 12.39 -10.07 11.60
C GLY A 177 10.92 -10.22 11.19
N LEU A 178 10.15 -9.12 11.21
CA LEU A 178 8.73 -9.08 10.84
C LEU A 178 8.58 -8.84 9.34
N GLN A 179 8.92 -9.84 8.54
CA GLN A 179 8.84 -9.81 7.08
C GLN A 179 7.64 -10.61 6.56
N LEU A 180 7.34 -10.49 5.25
CA LEU A 180 6.32 -11.30 4.62
C LEU A 180 6.65 -12.80 4.76
N GLY A 181 5.66 -13.59 5.15
CA GLY A 181 5.81 -15.02 5.38
C GLY A 181 6.26 -15.41 6.79
N THR A 182 6.70 -14.45 7.62
CA THR A 182 7.06 -14.71 9.02
C THR A 182 5.83 -15.20 9.80
N ARG A 183 6.01 -16.26 10.58
CA ARG A 183 4.97 -16.77 11.50
C ARG A 183 5.03 -16.00 12.81
N VAL A 184 3.87 -15.53 13.25
CA VAL A 184 3.72 -14.77 14.51
C VAL A 184 2.59 -15.34 15.35
N GLU A 185 2.68 -15.17 16.65
CA GLU A 185 1.62 -15.52 17.61
C GLU A 185 1.58 -14.48 18.73
N VAL A 186 0.41 -13.93 19.00
CA VAL A 186 0.23 -13.00 20.13
C VAL A 186 0.18 -13.82 21.42
N ARG A 187 1.18 -13.67 22.28
CA ARG A 187 1.25 -14.33 23.59
C ARG A 187 0.48 -13.59 24.67
N GLU A 188 0.59 -12.26 24.65
CA GLU A 188 -0.05 -11.40 25.63
C GLU A 188 -0.34 -10.03 25.01
N LYS A 189 -1.42 -9.40 25.44
CA LYS A 189 -1.74 -8.00 25.16
C LYS A 189 -1.68 -7.20 26.44
N ALA A 190 -0.73 -6.29 26.53
CA ALA A 190 -0.64 -5.43 27.70
C ALA A 190 -1.85 -4.47 27.78
N PRO A 191 -2.37 -4.17 28.99
CA PRO A 191 -3.53 -3.30 29.16
C PRO A 191 -3.24 -1.86 28.72
N PHE A 192 -4.29 -1.06 28.54
CA PHE A 192 -4.22 0.37 28.20
C PHE A 192 -3.49 0.67 26.88
N SER A 193 -3.74 -0.10 25.85
CA SER A 193 -3.06 0.00 24.55
C SER A 193 -1.54 -0.19 24.63
N GLY A 194 -1.09 -0.97 25.60
CA GLY A 194 0.32 -1.34 25.73
C GLY A 194 0.80 -2.28 24.62
N PRO A 195 2.08 -2.68 24.66
CA PRO A 195 2.66 -3.53 23.64
C PRO A 195 2.05 -4.93 23.60
N LEU A 196 2.14 -5.57 22.44
CA LEU A 196 1.88 -7.00 22.26
C LEU A 196 3.16 -7.77 22.53
N GLN A 197 3.08 -8.84 23.33
CA GLN A 197 4.13 -9.85 23.40
C GLN A 197 3.92 -10.85 22.26
N LEU A 198 4.88 -10.89 21.35
CA LEU A 198 4.81 -11.74 20.16
C LEU A 198 5.84 -12.87 20.28
N LYS A 199 5.42 -14.05 19.92
CA LYS A 199 6.32 -15.10 19.46
C LYS A 199 6.49 -14.97 17.96
N ILE A 200 7.75 -14.88 17.49
CA ILE A 200 8.14 -14.75 16.10
C ILE A 200 8.88 -16.03 15.71
N ASP A 201 8.39 -16.72 14.71
CA ASP A 201 8.86 -18.05 14.28
C ASP A 201 8.97 -19.06 15.43
N ALA A 202 10.09 -19.81 15.54
CA ALA A 202 10.22 -20.89 16.52
C ALA A 202 10.51 -20.41 17.96
N ASP A 203 11.43 -19.44 18.13
CA ASP A 203 12.03 -19.18 19.45
C ASP A 203 12.22 -17.70 19.81
N LYS A 204 11.89 -16.76 18.97
CA LYS A 204 12.07 -15.34 19.25
C LYS A 204 10.82 -14.76 19.91
N GLU A 205 10.99 -14.15 21.08
CA GLU A 205 9.93 -13.39 21.75
C GLU A 205 10.30 -11.91 21.82
N GLU A 206 9.37 -11.06 21.41
CA GLU A 206 9.58 -9.61 21.31
C GLU A 206 8.32 -8.84 21.71
N ALA A 207 8.54 -7.67 22.32
CA ALA A 207 7.47 -6.73 22.61
C ALA A 207 7.28 -5.77 21.44
N LEU A 208 6.11 -5.76 20.83
CA LEU A 208 5.78 -4.91 19.67
C LEU A 208 4.78 -3.83 20.06
N GLY A 209 5.10 -2.56 19.77
CA GLY A 209 4.17 -1.45 19.97
C GLY A 209 2.89 -1.62 19.14
N LEU A 210 1.76 -1.23 19.72
CA LEU A 210 0.44 -1.41 19.09
C LEU A 210 0.33 -0.67 17.75
N GLU A 211 0.99 0.47 17.59
CA GLU A 211 1.04 1.23 16.34
C GLU A 211 1.68 0.41 15.21
N VAL A 212 2.78 -0.30 15.50
CA VAL A 212 3.44 -1.16 14.52
C VAL A 212 2.54 -2.35 14.19
N ALA A 213 1.96 -3.00 15.20
CA ALA A 213 1.04 -4.12 15.01
C ALA A 213 -0.20 -3.76 14.16
N TYR A 214 -0.66 -2.50 14.27
CA TYR A 214 -1.76 -1.97 13.45
C TYR A 214 -1.42 -1.87 11.96
N ASN A 215 -0.13 -1.77 11.62
CA ASN A 215 0.37 -1.65 10.25
C ASN A 215 0.84 -2.99 9.64
N ILE A 216 0.64 -4.09 10.36
CA ILE A 216 0.92 -5.45 9.89
C ILE A 216 -0.40 -6.19 9.68
N PHE A 217 -0.54 -6.84 8.52
CA PHE A 217 -1.72 -7.60 8.15
C PHE A 217 -1.35 -9.07 8.00
N VAL A 218 -2.19 -9.94 8.53
CA VAL A 218 -1.87 -11.36 8.72
C VAL A 218 -2.97 -12.28 8.21
N ASP A 219 -2.57 -13.49 7.87
CA ASP A 219 -3.47 -14.59 7.55
C ASP A 219 -3.42 -15.60 8.71
N LEU A 220 -4.56 -16.03 9.21
CA LEU A 220 -4.61 -17.00 10.30
C LEU A 220 -3.99 -18.32 9.86
N ALA A 221 -3.00 -18.78 10.59
CA ALA A 221 -2.41 -20.09 10.34
C ALA A 221 -3.29 -21.19 10.93
N PRO A 222 -3.45 -22.32 10.20
CA PRO A 222 -4.17 -23.46 10.70
C PRO A 222 -3.49 -24.10 11.93
#